data_aaab5352bdfc990cf16f69755cb4d1a0
#
_entry.id   aaab5352bdfc990cf16f69755cb4d1a0
#
_cell.length_a   1.000
_cell.length_b   1.000
_cell.length_c   1.000
_cell.angle_alpha   90.00
_cell.angle_beta   90.00
_cell.angle_gamma   90.00
#
_symmetry.space_group_name_H-M   'P 1'
#
loop_
_entity.id
_entity.type
_entity.pdbx_description
1 polymer ?
#
loop_
_entity_poly.entity_id
_entity_poly.type
_entity_poly.pdbx_seq_one_letter_code
_entity_poly.pdbx_strand_id
1 'polypeptide(L)'
;MLQTLKRGLGRSYHRLTQNRIARKLASWAALPHGSAGVNSASDISRRIGEERAQLYETSTGRYYLPTDAPQDCVISCIKSGGVFEPEVIETAKAYIRPGSTVLDVGANFGQMSVLFSRFVGAGGHVHSFEADPFVYELLKKTLAANNCQNVTAQLGAVYDRPNQQLFYPVQDFKRFVHYGAYGIDPNATAGRTVKTLTIDGLNINTPISFMKVDIQGSDLFALRGAVETIKRHRMPIIFEFEQQFQVEFRTSFQDYVDFVNSISYRFEKLVLDINYLIVPR
;
A
#
# COMPACT_ATOMS: atom_id res chain seq x y z
N MET A 1 1.50 28.34 0.96
CA MET A 1 1.85 27.16 0.18
C MET A 1 0.63 26.26 -0.11
N LEU A 2 -0.18 25.87 0.88
CA LEU A 2 -1.43 25.11 0.67
C LEU A 2 -2.46 25.78 -0.25
N GLN A 3 -2.57 27.12 -0.24
CA GLN A 3 -3.51 27.86 -1.12
C GLN A 3 -3.06 27.89 -2.58
N THR A 4 -1.79 27.76 -2.86
CA THR A 4 -1.24 27.78 -4.23
C THR A 4 -1.43 26.43 -4.92
N LEU A 5 -1.35 25.33 -4.18
CA LEU A 5 -1.66 23.98 -4.69
C LEU A 5 -3.14 23.80 -5.04
N LYS A 6 -4.05 24.48 -4.33
CA LYS A 6 -5.51 24.42 -4.60
C LYS A 6 -5.97 25.23 -5.81
N ARG A 7 -5.19 26.19 -6.31
CA ARG A 7 -5.60 27.10 -7.41
C ARG A 7 -5.32 26.56 -8.82
N GLY A 8 -4.56 25.49 -8.98
CA GLY A 8 -4.18 24.93 -10.28
C GLY A 8 -5.13 23.89 -10.88
N LEU A 9 -6.12 23.42 -10.14
CA LEU A 9 -7.00 22.34 -10.58
C LEU A 9 -8.37 22.89 -11.03
N GLY A 10 -8.63 22.82 -12.33
CA GLY A 10 -9.85 23.31 -12.97
C GLY A 10 -11.12 22.62 -12.43
N ARG A 11 -12.23 23.39 -12.39
CA ARG A 11 -13.55 23.02 -11.84
C ARG A 11 -14.18 21.72 -12.39
N SER A 12 -13.70 21.19 -13.49
CA SER A 12 -14.21 19.95 -14.11
C SER A 12 -13.72 18.68 -13.41
N TYR A 13 -12.51 18.72 -12.82
CA TYR A 13 -11.92 17.61 -12.06
C TYR A 13 -12.61 17.41 -10.70
N HIS A 14 -13.08 18.48 -10.10
CA HIS A 14 -13.69 18.48 -8.76
C HIS A 14 -15.01 17.65 -8.68
N ARG A 15 -15.76 17.49 -9.78
CA ARG A 15 -17.03 16.74 -9.77
C ARG A 15 -16.86 15.22 -9.87
N LEU A 16 -15.83 14.76 -10.57
CA LEU A 16 -15.53 13.33 -10.72
C LEU A 16 -14.84 12.76 -9.46
N THR A 17 -13.98 13.57 -8.84
CA THR A 17 -13.26 13.21 -7.62
C THR A 17 -14.15 13.18 -6.38
N GLN A 18 -15.06 14.14 -6.21
CA GLN A 18 -16.03 14.13 -5.11
C GLN A 18 -16.92 12.87 -5.09
N ASN A 19 -17.29 12.34 -6.26
CA ASN A 19 -18.07 11.11 -6.33
C ASN A 19 -17.28 9.84 -5.95
N ARG A 20 -15.96 9.80 -6.19
CA ARG A 20 -15.10 8.70 -5.76
C ARG A 20 -14.81 8.77 -4.25
N ILE A 21 -14.44 9.95 -3.75
CA ILE A 21 -14.23 10.21 -2.32
C ILE A 21 -15.53 9.99 -1.55
N ALA A 22 -16.67 10.47 -2.04
CA ALA A 22 -17.96 10.25 -1.40
C ALA A 22 -18.36 8.76 -1.37
N ARG A 23 -18.03 7.97 -2.39
CA ARG A 23 -18.23 6.51 -2.37
C ARG A 23 -17.28 5.80 -1.43
N LYS A 24 -16.01 6.20 -1.38
CA LYS A 24 -15.03 5.70 -0.42
C LYS A 24 -15.43 6.10 1.01
N LEU A 25 -15.86 7.35 1.24
CA LEU A 25 -16.31 7.84 2.56
C LEU A 25 -17.65 7.25 3.01
N ALA A 26 -18.61 7.02 2.12
CA ALA A 26 -19.90 6.42 2.47
C ALA A 26 -19.76 4.96 2.96
N SER A 27 -18.75 4.23 2.49
CA SER A 27 -18.44 2.88 2.98
C SER A 27 -17.83 2.87 4.39
N TRP A 28 -17.33 4.02 4.88
CA TRP A 28 -16.58 4.16 6.13
C TRP A 28 -17.40 4.73 7.30
N ALA A 29 -18.47 5.48 7.00
CA ALA A 29 -19.26 6.21 8.01
C ALA A 29 -20.18 5.31 8.88
N ALA A 30 -20.18 3.99 8.68
CA ALA A 30 -21.16 3.08 9.28
C ALA A 30 -20.59 2.16 10.38
N LEU A 31 -19.51 2.50 11.09
CA LEU A 31 -18.82 1.57 11.97
C LEU A 31 -19.13 1.73 13.47
N PRO A 32 -19.71 0.74 14.14
CA PRO A 32 -19.64 0.58 15.60
C PRO A 32 -18.44 -0.31 16.00
N HIS A 33 -17.72 0.09 17.03
CA HIS A 33 -16.67 -0.72 17.66
C HIS A 33 -17.28 -1.94 18.39
N GLY A 34 -16.82 -3.14 18.05
CA GLY A 34 -17.27 -4.36 18.70
C GLY A 34 -16.27 -5.50 18.58
N SER A 35 -15.93 -6.12 19.72
CA SER A 35 -15.01 -7.24 19.88
C SER A 35 -15.53 -8.53 19.24
N ALA A 36 -14.73 -9.22 18.44
CA ALA A 36 -14.99 -10.58 17.96
C ALA A 36 -13.74 -11.46 18.09
N GLY A 37 -13.97 -12.72 18.38
CA GLY A 37 -13.04 -13.72 18.89
C GLY A 37 -11.80 -14.03 18.04
N VAL A 38 -10.80 -14.53 18.74
CA VAL A 38 -9.45 -14.86 18.27
C VAL A 38 -9.48 -16.12 17.38
N ASN A 39 -8.94 -16.00 16.16
CA ASN A 39 -8.59 -17.15 15.32
C ASN A 39 -7.06 -17.34 15.30
N SER A 40 -6.58 -18.55 15.54
CA SER A 40 -5.15 -18.87 15.53
C SER A 40 -4.55 -18.85 14.11
N ALA A 41 -3.22 -18.71 14.01
CA ALA A 41 -2.51 -18.76 12.72
C ALA A 41 -2.77 -20.08 11.96
N SER A 42 -3.03 -21.19 12.66
CA SER A 42 -3.41 -22.48 12.10
C SER A 42 -4.81 -22.48 11.46
N ASP A 43 -5.74 -21.68 12.00
CA ASP A 43 -7.08 -21.54 11.41
C ASP A 43 -7.05 -20.68 10.14
N ILE A 44 -6.10 -19.74 10.06
CA ILE A 44 -5.87 -18.92 8.89
C ILE A 44 -5.33 -19.81 7.75
N SER A 45 -4.33 -20.64 8.01
CA SER A 45 -3.77 -21.57 7.03
C SER A 45 -4.79 -22.59 6.51
N ARG A 46 -5.70 -23.04 7.37
CA ARG A 46 -6.77 -23.99 7.03
C ARG A 46 -7.90 -23.34 6.22
N ARG A 47 -8.10 -22.02 6.33
CA ARG A 47 -9.09 -21.23 5.57
C ARG A 47 -8.55 -20.71 4.23
N ILE A 48 -7.27 -20.83 3.97
CA ILE A 48 -6.62 -20.56 2.66
C ILE A 48 -6.86 -21.73 1.68
N GLY A 49 -7.89 -22.56 1.92
CA GLY A 49 -8.33 -23.54 0.94
C GLY A 49 -8.69 -22.86 -0.38
N GLU A 50 -8.52 -23.58 -1.47
CA GLU A 50 -8.71 -23.14 -2.86
C GLU A 50 -10.08 -22.47 -3.12
N GLU A 51 -11.03 -22.58 -2.19
CA GLU A 51 -12.40 -22.07 -2.29
C GLU A 51 -12.55 -20.55 -2.12
N ARG A 52 -11.57 -19.84 -1.51
CA ARG A 52 -11.67 -18.39 -1.23
C ARG A 52 -10.91 -17.50 -2.20
N ALA A 53 -10.19 -18.04 -3.13
CA ALA A 53 -9.43 -17.28 -4.11
C ALA A 53 -9.45 -17.96 -5.48
N GLN A 54 -9.50 -17.15 -6.53
CA GLN A 54 -9.50 -17.62 -7.91
C GLN A 54 -8.44 -16.89 -8.71
N LEU A 55 -7.83 -17.60 -9.68
CA LEU A 55 -6.92 -17.03 -10.66
C LEU A 55 -7.71 -16.32 -11.76
N TYR A 56 -7.34 -15.07 -12.03
CA TYR A 56 -7.85 -14.27 -13.13
C TYR A 56 -6.72 -13.92 -14.09
N GLU A 57 -6.92 -14.18 -15.37
CA GLU A 57 -6.01 -13.78 -16.44
C GLU A 57 -6.51 -12.48 -17.05
N THR A 58 -5.64 -11.48 -17.13
CA THR A 58 -5.97 -10.13 -17.59
C THR A 58 -4.90 -9.60 -18.53
N SER A 59 -5.14 -8.45 -19.16
CA SER A 59 -4.16 -7.77 -20.02
C SER A 59 -2.90 -7.34 -19.25
N THR A 60 -3.00 -7.15 -17.92
CA THR A 60 -1.88 -6.71 -17.09
C THR A 60 -1.12 -7.85 -16.42
N GLY A 61 -1.68 -9.07 -16.41
CA GLY A 61 -1.08 -10.25 -15.81
C GLY A 61 -2.09 -11.24 -15.26
N ARG A 62 -1.60 -12.13 -14.41
CA ARG A 62 -2.36 -13.20 -13.77
C ARG A 62 -2.46 -12.90 -12.28
N TYR A 63 -3.66 -12.84 -11.72
CA TYR A 63 -3.88 -12.41 -10.34
C TYR A 63 -4.74 -13.40 -9.58
N TYR A 64 -4.25 -13.84 -8.42
CA TYR A 64 -5.07 -14.54 -7.45
C TYR A 64 -5.85 -13.55 -6.62
N LEU A 65 -7.17 -13.56 -6.76
CA LEU A 65 -8.07 -12.58 -6.12
C LEU A 65 -9.10 -13.31 -5.26
N PRO A 66 -9.49 -12.72 -4.11
CA PRO A 66 -10.56 -13.24 -3.27
C PRO A 66 -11.89 -13.36 -4.01
N THR A 67 -12.70 -14.34 -3.61
CA THR A 67 -14.05 -14.55 -4.16
C THR A 67 -15.15 -14.00 -3.26
N ASP A 68 -14.82 -13.65 -2.02
CA ASP A 68 -15.74 -13.25 -0.95
C ASP A 68 -15.89 -11.74 -0.75
N ALA A 69 -15.28 -10.91 -1.61
CA ALA A 69 -15.38 -9.45 -1.60
C ALA A 69 -15.82 -8.90 -3.00
N PRO A 70 -17.03 -9.18 -3.46
CA PRO A 70 -17.47 -8.82 -4.82
C PRO A 70 -17.58 -7.30 -5.06
N GLN A 71 -17.61 -6.50 -4.01
CA GLN A 71 -17.69 -5.03 -4.10
C GLN A 71 -16.32 -4.34 -3.97
N ASP A 72 -15.25 -5.11 -3.79
CA ASP A 72 -13.88 -4.58 -3.71
C ASP A 72 -13.49 -3.92 -5.03
N CYS A 73 -13.12 -2.63 -4.95
CA CYS A 73 -12.82 -1.83 -6.14
C CYS A 73 -11.50 -2.26 -6.81
N VAL A 74 -10.51 -2.72 -6.02
CA VAL A 74 -9.24 -3.24 -6.55
C VAL A 74 -9.49 -4.53 -7.32
N ILE A 75 -10.23 -5.47 -6.69
CA ILE A 75 -10.62 -6.73 -7.32
C ILE A 75 -11.41 -6.47 -8.61
N SER A 76 -12.41 -5.60 -8.56
CA SER A 76 -13.25 -5.28 -9.72
C SER A 76 -12.46 -4.63 -10.85
N CYS A 77 -11.53 -3.73 -10.52
CA CYS A 77 -10.64 -3.10 -11.48
C CYS A 77 -9.73 -4.15 -12.17
N ILE A 78 -9.08 -5.01 -11.40
CA ILE A 78 -8.19 -6.03 -11.95
C ILE A 78 -8.97 -7.03 -12.81
N LYS A 79 -10.12 -7.52 -12.36
CA LYS A 79 -10.99 -8.44 -13.12
C LYS A 79 -11.43 -7.87 -14.45
N SER A 80 -11.67 -6.57 -14.54
CA SER A 80 -12.01 -5.89 -15.79
C SER A 80 -10.81 -5.68 -16.74
N GLY A 81 -9.60 -6.11 -16.34
CA GLY A 81 -8.36 -5.89 -17.08
C GLY A 81 -7.76 -4.50 -16.89
N GLY A 82 -8.29 -3.72 -15.93
CA GLY A 82 -7.82 -2.38 -15.61
C GLY A 82 -6.55 -2.39 -14.74
N VAL A 83 -5.92 -1.24 -14.67
CA VAL A 83 -4.86 -0.93 -13.70
C VAL A 83 -5.48 -0.11 -12.59
N PHE A 84 -5.34 -0.56 -11.35
CA PHE A 84 -5.77 0.23 -10.19
C PHE A 84 -4.80 1.38 -9.99
N GLU A 85 -5.32 2.60 -9.81
CA GLU A 85 -4.52 3.83 -9.70
C GLU A 85 -3.48 4.00 -10.81
N PRO A 86 -3.92 4.08 -12.07
CA PRO A 86 -3.00 4.13 -13.21
C PRO A 86 -2.09 5.35 -13.17
N GLU A 87 -2.50 6.46 -12.54
CA GLU A 87 -1.68 7.66 -12.36
C GLU A 87 -0.47 7.42 -11.45
N VAL A 88 -0.61 6.55 -10.44
CA VAL A 88 0.49 6.11 -9.58
C VAL A 88 1.47 5.27 -10.39
N ILE A 89 0.97 4.33 -11.19
CA ILE A 89 1.79 3.49 -12.06
C ILE A 89 2.55 4.31 -13.10
N GLU A 90 1.89 5.24 -13.80
CA GLU A 90 2.54 6.10 -14.80
C GLU A 90 3.61 7.00 -14.15
N THR A 91 3.33 7.50 -12.94
CA THR A 91 4.32 8.27 -12.19
C THR A 91 5.50 7.38 -11.79
N ALA A 92 5.26 6.20 -11.25
CA ALA A 92 6.30 5.25 -10.88
C ALA A 92 7.19 4.89 -12.08
N LYS A 93 6.57 4.60 -13.23
CA LYS A 93 7.27 4.27 -14.48
C LYS A 93 8.24 5.37 -14.95
N ALA A 94 7.90 6.63 -14.69
CA ALA A 94 8.78 7.76 -15.05
C ALA A 94 10.07 7.81 -14.20
N TYR A 95 10.06 7.21 -13.01
CA TYR A 95 11.21 7.23 -12.08
C TYR A 95 11.91 5.89 -11.93
N ILE A 96 11.23 4.78 -12.14
CA ILE A 96 11.83 3.45 -12.06
C ILE A 96 12.87 3.27 -13.16
N ARG A 97 14.07 2.89 -12.77
CA ARG A 97 15.18 2.63 -13.70
C ARG A 97 15.39 1.13 -13.86
N PRO A 98 15.55 0.63 -15.09
CA PRO A 98 15.97 -0.75 -15.32
C PRO A 98 17.25 -1.10 -14.53
N GLY A 99 17.29 -2.28 -13.94
CA GLY A 99 18.41 -2.74 -13.10
C GLY A 99 18.42 -2.20 -11.66
N SER A 100 17.48 -1.32 -11.28
CA SER A 100 17.41 -0.76 -9.94
C SER A 100 16.51 -1.58 -9.01
N THR A 101 16.49 -1.19 -7.73
CA THR A 101 15.55 -1.69 -6.73
C THR A 101 14.34 -0.76 -6.60
N VAL A 102 13.16 -1.35 -6.35
CA VAL A 102 11.91 -0.66 -6.03
C VAL A 102 11.34 -1.21 -4.74
N LEU A 103 10.73 -0.34 -3.94
CA LEU A 103 10.01 -0.71 -2.72
C LEU A 103 8.51 -0.51 -2.94
N ASP A 104 7.71 -1.58 -2.74
CA ASP A 104 6.25 -1.60 -2.85
C ASP A 104 5.67 -1.93 -1.46
N VAL A 105 5.41 -0.89 -0.68
CA VAL A 105 4.89 -1.01 0.69
C VAL A 105 3.38 -0.92 0.66
N GLY A 106 2.71 -2.02 1.08
CA GLY A 106 1.29 -2.24 0.88
C GLY A 106 1.01 -2.85 -0.50
N ALA A 107 1.64 -4.00 -0.78
CA ALA A 107 1.60 -4.62 -2.10
C ALA A 107 0.23 -5.22 -2.48
N ASN A 108 -0.63 -5.45 -1.50
CA ASN A 108 -1.97 -5.99 -1.70
C ASN A 108 -1.93 -7.28 -2.56
N PHE A 109 -2.79 -7.43 -3.55
CA PHE A 109 -2.83 -8.60 -4.46
C PHE A 109 -1.68 -8.63 -5.48
N GLY A 110 -0.77 -7.66 -5.45
CA GLY A 110 0.48 -7.64 -6.21
C GLY A 110 0.41 -7.04 -7.61
N GLN A 111 -0.65 -6.31 -7.98
CA GLN A 111 -0.70 -5.71 -9.33
C GLN A 111 0.45 -4.73 -9.56
N MET A 112 0.70 -3.81 -8.60
CA MET A 112 1.82 -2.88 -8.71
C MET A 112 3.16 -3.60 -8.69
N SER A 113 3.34 -4.58 -7.80
CA SER A 113 4.56 -5.42 -7.75
C SER A 113 4.89 -6.10 -9.07
N VAL A 114 3.87 -6.68 -9.76
CA VAL A 114 4.03 -7.30 -11.09
C VAL A 114 4.45 -6.27 -12.13
N LEU A 115 3.87 -5.09 -12.14
CA LEU A 115 4.23 -4.02 -13.07
C LEU A 115 5.63 -3.47 -12.78
N PHE A 116 5.97 -3.24 -11.52
CA PHE A 116 7.30 -2.78 -11.11
C PHE A 116 8.39 -3.81 -11.46
N SER A 117 8.10 -5.11 -11.27
CA SER A 117 8.99 -6.21 -11.71
C SER A 117 9.38 -6.09 -13.19
N ARG A 118 8.41 -5.76 -14.05
CA ARG A 118 8.65 -5.55 -15.48
C ARG A 118 9.44 -4.27 -15.75
N PHE A 119 9.18 -3.20 -15.01
CA PHE A 119 9.86 -1.92 -15.20
C PHE A 119 11.34 -2.00 -14.79
N VAL A 120 11.65 -2.67 -13.68
CA VAL A 120 13.06 -2.87 -13.28
C VAL A 120 13.78 -3.88 -14.16
N GLY A 121 13.05 -4.81 -14.81
CA GLY A 121 13.60 -5.85 -15.66
C GLY A 121 14.40 -6.91 -14.90
N ALA A 122 15.02 -7.86 -15.63
CA ALA A 122 15.70 -9.01 -15.04
C ALA A 122 16.92 -8.64 -14.17
N GLY A 123 17.55 -7.50 -14.40
CA GLY A 123 18.69 -7.02 -13.61
C GLY A 123 18.31 -6.20 -12.37
N GLY A 124 17.02 -5.89 -12.20
CA GLY A 124 16.51 -5.13 -11.05
C GLY A 124 15.79 -6.01 -10.05
N HIS A 125 15.31 -5.39 -8.96
CA HIS A 125 14.62 -6.10 -7.90
C HIS A 125 13.46 -5.30 -7.32
N VAL A 126 12.41 -5.98 -6.84
CA VAL A 126 11.29 -5.36 -6.11
C VAL A 126 11.19 -6.01 -4.73
N HIS A 127 11.16 -5.19 -3.68
CA HIS A 127 10.75 -5.64 -2.36
C HIS A 127 9.30 -5.23 -2.13
N SER A 128 8.43 -6.21 -1.97
CA SER A 128 6.99 -6.05 -1.77
C SER A 128 6.62 -6.44 -0.35
N PHE A 129 5.90 -5.57 0.35
CA PHE A 129 5.52 -5.77 1.75
C PHE A 129 4.00 -5.82 1.88
N GLU A 130 3.52 -6.84 2.58
CA GLU A 130 2.09 -7.01 2.86
C GLU A 130 1.93 -7.47 4.31
N ALA A 131 1.01 -6.81 5.03
CA ALA A 131 0.81 -7.08 6.45
C ALA A 131 -0.29 -8.12 6.71
N ASP A 132 -1.29 -8.22 5.84
CA ASP A 132 -2.33 -9.23 5.96
C ASP A 132 -1.83 -10.62 5.51
N PRO A 133 -1.81 -11.64 6.38
CA PRO A 133 -1.31 -12.97 6.01
C PRO A 133 -2.09 -13.63 4.86
N PHE A 134 -3.41 -13.38 4.74
CA PHE A 134 -4.20 -13.94 3.65
C PHE A 134 -3.87 -13.24 2.32
N VAL A 135 -3.85 -11.92 2.31
CA VAL A 135 -3.49 -11.14 1.12
C VAL A 135 -2.04 -11.43 0.69
N TYR A 136 -1.13 -11.58 1.66
CA TYR A 136 0.25 -11.98 1.40
C TYR A 136 0.36 -13.35 0.69
N GLU A 137 -0.45 -14.34 1.07
CA GLU A 137 -0.48 -15.63 0.36
C GLU A 137 -0.97 -15.46 -1.09
N LEU A 138 -1.94 -14.57 -1.33
CA LEU A 138 -2.40 -14.25 -2.68
C LEU A 138 -1.34 -13.49 -3.48
N LEU A 139 -0.64 -12.54 -2.85
CA LEU A 139 0.50 -11.85 -3.44
C LEU A 139 1.55 -12.86 -3.93
N LYS A 140 1.97 -13.82 -3.10
CA LYS A 140 2.95 -14.84 -3.49
C LYS A 140 2.46 -15.67 -4.68
N LYS A 141 1.20 -16.11 -4.66
CA LYS A 141 0.60 -16.85 -5.78
C LYS A 141 0.56 -16.02 -7.06
N THR A 142 0.21 -14.74 -6.96
CA THR A 142 0.20 -13.78 -8.07
C THR A 142 1.60 -13.62 -8.67
N LEU A 143 2.62 -13.42 -7.84
CA LEU A 143 4.01 -13.28 -8.29
C LEU A 143 4.50 -14.53 -8.98
N ALA A 144 4.21 -15.71 -8.45
CA ALA A 144 4.55 -17.00 -9.06
C ALA A 144 3.85 -17.19 -10.42
N ALA A 145 2.55 -16.87 -10.52
CA ALA A 145 1.78 -16.97 -11.76
C ALA A 145 2.31 -16.05 -12.88
N ASN A 146 2.97 -14.94 -12.51
CA ASN A 146 3.58 -13.98 -13.43
C ASN A 146 5.08 -14.21 -13.66
N ASN A 147 5.67 -15.28 -13.10
CA ASN A 147 7.12 -15.55 -13.17
C ASN A 147 7.99 -14.38 -12.65
N CYS A 148 7.53 -13.67 -11.64
CA CYS A 148 8.23 -12.52 -11.04
C CYS A 148 9.37 -13.01 -10.13
N GLN A 149 10.45 -13.56 -10.70
CA GLN A 149 11.61 -14.09 -9.98
C GLN A 149 12.45 -12.98 -9.34
N ASN A 150 12.31 -11.75 -9.79
CA ASN A 150 12.99 -10.55 -9.29
C ASN A 150 12.14 -9.78 -8.26
N VAL A 151 11.17 -10.43 -7.61
CA VAL A 151 10.35 -9.85 -6.55
C VAL A 151 10.50 -10.67 -5.27
N THR A 152 10.84 -10.02 -4.16
CA THR A 152 10.81 -10.62 -2.83
C THR A 152 9.59 -10.10 -2.08
N ALA A 153 8.60 -10.95 -1.83
CA ALA A 153 7.48 -10.64 -0.97
C ALA A 153 7.83 -10.90 0.50
N GLN A 154 7.48 -9.97 1.37
CA GLN A 154 7.71 -10.05 2.83
C GLN A 154 6.40 -9.85 3.59
N LEU A 155 6.09 -10.79 4.47
CA LEU A 155 4.98 -10.66 5.41
C LEU A 155 5.41 -9.81 6.60
N GLY A 156 4.74 -8.71 6.82
CA GLY A 156 4.99 -7.84 7.97
C GLY A 156 4.51 -6.41 7.74
N ALA A 157 4.32 -5.70 8.83
CA ALA A 157 3.95 -4.31 8.81
C ALA A 157 5.21 -3.44 8.75
N VAL A 158 5.38 -2.67 7.68
CA VAL A 158 6.45 -1.67 7.63
C VAL A 158 6.12 -0.54 8.59
N TYR A 159 7.04 -0.28 9.54
CA TYR A 159 6.79 0.66 10.63
C TYR A 159 8.08 1.38 11.05
N ASP A 160 8.02 2.25 12.06
CA ASP A 160 9.17 3.03 12.54
C ASP A 160 10.14 2.23 13.45
N ARG A 161 9.68 1.11 14.01
CA ARG A 161 10.46 0.22 14.88
C ARG A 161 10.24 -1.23 14.50
N PRO A 162 11.29 -2.04 14.41
CA PRO A 162 11.17 -3.45 14.09
C PRO A 162 10.75 -4.28 15.32
N ASN A 163 10.24 -5.48 15.04
CA ASN A 163 9.92 -6.50 16.05
C ASN A 163 8.84 -6.11 17.08
N GLN A 164 8.07 -5.05 16.82
CA GLN A 164 6.88 -4.77 17.60
C GLN A 164 5.77 -5.73 17.17
N GLN A 165 4.87 -6.03 18.11
CA GLN A 165 3.67 -6.78 17.84
C GLN A 165 2.50 -5.79 17.78
N LEU A 166 1.93 -5.62 16.59
CA LEU A 166 0.74 -4.83 16.36
C LEU A 166 -0.43 -5.74 16.04
N PHE A 167 -1.65 -5.20 16.11
CA PHE A 167 -2.85 -5.94 15.79
C PHE A 167 -3.41 -5.45 14.46
N TYR A 168 -3.79 -6.43 13.63
CA TYR A 168 -4.52 -6.21 12.40
C TYR A 168 -5.98 -6.63 12.63
N PRO A 169 -6.97 -5.80 12.34
CA PRO A 169 -8.36 -6.13 12.61
C PRO A 169 -8.77 -7.39 11.85
N VAL A 170 -9.64 -8.20 12.48
CA VAL A 170 -10.27 -9.33 11.79
C VAL A 170 -11.22 -8.76 10.76
N GLN A 171 -11.05 -9.16 9.51
CA GLN A 171 -11.89 -8.68 8.41
C GLN A 171 -13.31 -9.23 8.57
N ASP A 172 -14.27 -8.32 8.59
CA ASP A 172 -15.69 -8.61 8.50
C ASP A 172 -16.24 -8.00 7.20
N PHE A 173 -16.29 -8.80 6.15
CA PHE A 173 -16.75 -8.37 4.82
C PHE A 173 -18.21 -7.96 4.75
N LYS A 174 -18.99 -8.18 5.82
CA LYS A 174 -20.30 -7.54 5.97
C LYS A 174 -20.20 -6.07 6.33
N ARG A 175 -19.04 -5.66 6.88
CA ARG A 175 -18.77 -4.30 7.31
C ARG A 175 -17.83 -3.55 6.35
N PHE A 176 -16.82 -4.24 5.81
CA PHE A 176 -15.81 -3.64 4.95
C PHE A 176 -15.77 -4.36 3.61
N VAL A 177 -16.16 -3.67 2.58
CA VAL A 177 -16.26 -4.22 1.22
C VAL A 177 -14.93 -4.36 0.50
N HIS A 178 -13.82 -3.82 1.06
CA HIS A 178 -12.52 -3.77 0.40
C HIS A 178 -11.41 -4.36 1.28
N TYR A 179 -10.61 -5.28 0.75
CA TYR A 179 -9.40 -5.79 1.41
C TYR A 179 -8.36 -4.69 1.65
N GLY A 180 -8.16 -3.81 0.67
CA GLY A 180 -7.22 -2.71 0.76
C GLY A 180 -7.64 -1.56 1.68
N ALA A 181 -8.83 -1.62 2.32
CA ALA A 181 -9.27 -0.61 3.28
C ALA A 181 -8.87 -0.94 4.73
N TYR A 182 -8.20 -2.07 4.94
CA TYR A 182 -7.74 -2.48 6.27
C TYR A 182 -6.29 -2.07 6.47
N GLY A 183 -6.03 -1.38 7.57
CA GLY A 183 -4.70 -1.07 8.08
C GLY A 183 -4.48 -1.68 9.46
N ILE A 184 -3.31 -1.44 10.02
CA ILE A 184 -3.01 -1.73 11.42
C ILE A 184 -3.87 -0.80 12.28
N ASP A 185 -4.40 -1.32 13.38
CA ASP A 185 -5.01 -0.49 14.42
C ASP A 185 -3.99 -0.31 15.57
N PRO A 186 -3.39 0.89 15.73
CA PRO A 186 -2.40 1.14 16.76
C PRO A 186 -2.98 1.12 18.18
N ASN A 187 -4.31 1.17 18.32
CA ASN A 187 -5.01 1.18 19.59
C ASN A 187 -5.63 -0.19 19.93
N ALA A 188 -5.59 -1.14 19.00
CA ALA A 188 -6.14 -2.46 19.24
C ALA A 188 -5.32 -3.24 20.27
N THR A 189 -6.03 -3.91 21.18
CA THR A 189 -5.44 -4.82 22.18
C THR A 189 -5.68 -6.28 21.84
N ALA A 190 -6.41 -6.56 20.78
CA ALA A 190 -6.73 -7.90 20.28
C ALA A 190 -6.95 -7.89 18.77
N GLY A 191 -6.74 -9.03 18.12
CA GLY A 191 -6.87 -9.20 16.68
C GLY A 191 -5.81 -10.17 16.14
N ARG A 192 -5.60 -10.15 14.83
CA ARG A 192 -4.51 -10.90 14.21
C ARG A 192 -3.19 -10.18 14.50
N THR A 193 -2.21 -10.91 15.00
CA THR A 193 -0.91 -10.35 15.32
C THR A 193 -0.08 -10.18 14.06
N VAL A 194 0.53 -9.00 13.90
CA VAL A 194 1.48 -8.68 12.85
C VAL A 194 2.77 -8.20 13.48
N LYS A 195 3.90 -8.71 13.00
CA LYS A 195 5.22 -8.20 13.38
C LYS A 195 5.59 -7.02 12.51
N THR A 196 6.16 -6.00 13.14
CA THR A 196 6.71 -4.86 12.40
C THR A 196 8.12 -5.14 11.90
N LEU A 197 8.46 -4.48 10.80
CA LEU A 197 9.81 -4.38 10.26
C LEU A 197 10.08 -2.93 9.81
N THR A 198 11.35 -2.58 9.66
CA THR A 198 11.74 -1.28 9.12
C THR A 198 12.46 -1.47 7.79
N ILE A 199 12.30 -0.53 6.88
CA ILE A 199 13.05 -0.54 5.60
C ILE A 199 14.55 -0.43 5.87
N ASP A 200 14.96 0.40 6.83
CA ASP A 200 16.36 0.56 7.21
C ASP A 200 16.99 -0.76 7.69
N GLY A 201 16.22 -1.62 8.36
CA GLY A 201 16.64 -2.93 8.84
C GLY A 201 16.97 -3.93 7.73
N LEU A 202 16.50 -3.71 6.49
CA LEU A 202 16.78 -4.58 5.35
C LEU A 202 18.20 -4.39 4.80
N ASN A 203 18.86 -3.29 5.12
CA ASN A 203 20.24 -2.97 4.68
C ASN A 203 20.41 -3.11 3.15
N ILE A 204 19.47 -2.60 2.37
CA ILE A 204 19.51 -2.67 0.90
C ILE A 204 20.67 -1.82 0.37
N ASN A 205 21.61 -2.45 -0.32
CA ASN A 205 22.79 -1.78 -0.86
C ASN A 205 22.69 -1.48 -2.36
N THR A 206 21.76 -2.11 -3.08
CA THR A 206 21.50 -1.85 -4.49
C THR A 206 20.76 -0.50 -4.64
N PRO A 207 21.03 0.28 -5.70
CA PRO A 207 20.39 1.57 -5.91
C PRO A 207 18.87 1.46 -5.95
N ILE A 208 18.17 2.15 -5.06
CA ILE A 208 16.71 2.23 -5.06
C ILE A 208 16.30 3.42 -5.94
N SER A 209 15.41 3.20 -6.90
CA SER A 209 14.93 4.23 -7.83
C SER A 209 13.55 4.77 -7.51
N PHE A 210 12.75 4.04 -6.73
CA PHE A 210 11.39 4.42 -6.39
C PHE A 210 10.89 3.69 -5.14
N MET A 211 10.01 4.33 -4.39
CA MET A 211 9.28 3.75 -3.27
C MET A 211 7.81 4.15 -3.32
N LYS A 212 6.90 3.19 -3.20
CA LYS A 212 5.47 3.41 -2.98
C LYS A 212 5.13 3.01 -1.55
N VAL A 213 4.35 3.85 -0.86
CA VAL A 213 3.80 3.56 0.47
C VAL A 213 2.30 3.82 0.43
N ASP A 214 1.51 2.81 0.74
CA ASP A 214 0.05 2.89 0.83
C ASP A 214 -0.39 1.78 1.80
N ILE A 215 -0.46 2.12 3.06
CA ILE A 215 -0.71 1.21 4.17
C ILE A 215 -1.72 1.76 5.16
N GLN A 216 -2.69 2.48 4.62
CA GLN A 216 -3.91 2.88 5.30
C GLN A 216 -3.65 3.63 6.63
N GLY A 217 -2.91 4.77 6.50
CA GLY A 217 -2.68 5.73 7.59
C GLY A 217 -1.39 5.52 8.39
N SER A 218 -0.75 4.36 8.32
CA SER A 218 0.55 4.14 8.96
C SER A 218 1.76 4.59 8.11
N ASP A 219 1.53 5.26 6.99
CA ASP A 219 2.52 5.67 6.00
C ASP A 219 3.66 6.49 6.59
N LEU A 220 3.35 7.45 7.46
CA LEU A 220 4.37 8.26 8.14
C LEU A 220 5.32 7.42 9.01
N PHE A 221 4.80 6.38 9.65
CA PHE A 221 5.62 5.47 10.46
C PHE A 221 6.52 4.62 9.57
N ALA A 222 6.03 4.13 8.43
CA ALA A 222 6.86 3.43 7.45
C ALA A 222 7.97 4.34 6.90
N LEU A 223 7.65 5.59 6.58
CA LEU A 223 8.64 6.58 6.14
C LEU A 223 9.69 6.86 7.21
N ARG A 224 9.30 6.95 8.48
CA ARG A 224 10.23 7.10 9.62
C ARG A 224 11.14 5.89 9.80
N GLY A 225 10.65 4.68 9.51
CA GLY A 225 11.43 3.44 9.50
C GLY A 225 12.32 3.25 8.26
N ALA A 226 12.37 4.23 7.37
CA ALA A 226 13.13 4.23 6.12
C ALA A 226 14.12 5.41 6.01
N VAL A 227 14.31 6.20 7.07
CA VAL A 227 15.04 7.48 6.99
C VAL A 227 16.45 7.33 6.46
N GLU A 228 17.21 6.35 6.92
CA GLU A 228 18.59 6.16 6.48
C GLU A 228 18.65 5.64 5.04
N THR A 229 17.73 4.78 4.67
CA THR A 229 17.55 4.31 3.27
C THR A 229 17.18 5.47 2.35
N ILE A 230 16.23 6.32 2.75
CA ILE A 230 15.81 7.51 1.99
C ILE A 230 16.98 8.47 1.80
N LYS A 231 17.73 8.78 2.85
CA LYS A 231 18.90 9.67 2.78
C LYS A 231 20.00 9.12 1.88
N ARG A 232 20.25 7.81 1.94
CA ARG A 232 21.28 7.12 1.15
C ARG A 232 20.94 7.08 -0.33
N HIS A 233 19.73 6.68 -0.69
CA HIS A 233 19.36 6.40 -2.07
C HIS A 233 18.70 7.58 -2.79
N ARG A 234 18.13 8.53 -2.04
CA ARG A 234 17.51 9.75 -2.55
C ARG A 234 16.50 9.51 -3.68
N MET A 235 15.70 8.45 -3.54
CA MET A 235 14.68 8.05 -4.52
C MET A 235 13.40 8.88 -4.36
N PRO A 236 12.65 9.13 -5.45
CA PRO A 236 11.28 9.61 -5.40
C PRO A 236 10.38 8.64 -4.61
N ILE A 237 9.44 9.21 -3.86
CA ILE A 237 8.52 8.44 -3.01
C ILE A 237 7.10 8.90 -3.29
N ILE A 238 6.18 7.96 -3.51
CA ILE A 238 4.75 8.19 -3.42
C ILE A 238 4.25 7.62 -2.10
N PHE A 239 3.47 8.40 -1.38
CA PHE A 239 2.76 7.93 -0.20
C PHE A 239 1.31 8.41 -0.20
N GLU A 240 0.43 7.67 0.49
CA GLU A 240 -0.96 8.01 0.67
C GLU A 240 -1.16 8.81 1.96
N PHE A 241 -2.01 9.86 1.90
CA PHE A 241 -2.47 10.58 3.07
C PHE A 241 -3.99 10.66 3.07
N GLU A 242 -4.60 9.94 4.00
CA GLU A 242 -6.04 9.97 4.22
C GLU A 242 -6.36 10.55 5.61
N GLN A 243 -7.09 11.67 5.63
CA GLN A 243 -7.40 12.42 6.85
C GLN A 243 -8.10 11.57 7.92
N GLN A 244 -8.94 10.61 7.52
CA GLN A 244 -9.71 9.79 8.44
C GLN A 244 -8.86 8.87 9.32
N PHE A 245 -7.73 8.37 8.81
CA PHE A 245 -6.84 7.50 9.58
C PHE A 245 -5.96 8.27 10.56
N GLN A 246 -5.77 9.57 10.32
CA GLN A 246 -4.82 10.36 11.12
C GLN A 246 -5.26 10.51 12.58
N VAL A 247 -6.55 10.41 12.85
CA VAL A 247 -7.09 10.45 14.23
C VAL A 247 -6.60 9.23 15.02
N GLU A 248 -6.64 8.04 14.43
CA GLU A 248 -6.23 6.79 15.07
C GLU A 248 -4.72 6.76 15.32
N PHE A 249 -3.94 7.23 14.35
CA PHE A 249 -2.48 7.32 14.45
C PHE A 249 -1.98 8.57 15.17
N ARG A 250 -2.88 9.49 15.57
CA ARG A 250 -2.53 10.78 16.22
C ARG A 250 -1.51 11.57 15.41
N THR A 251 -1.68 11.60 14.10
CA THR A 251 -0.84 12.33 13.16
C THR A 251 -1.67 13.36 12.40
N SER A 252 -0.98 14.30 11.77
CA SER A 252 -1.57 15.35 10.96
C SER A 252 -0.80 15.51 9.65
N PHE A 253 -1.35 16.21 8.68
CA PHE A 253 -0.60 16.52 7.44
C PHE A 253 0.67 17.35 7.74
N GLN A 254 0.67 18.15 8.82
CA GLN A 254 1.84 18.90 9.24
C GLN A 254 3.01 17.98 9.63
N ASP A 255 2.72 16.85 10.27
CA ASP A 255 3.77 15.87 10.62
C ASP A 255 4.45 15.29 9.36
N TYR A 256 3.70 15.08 8.27
CA TYR A 256 4.27 14.70 6.98
C TYR A 256 5.10 15.84 6.36
N VAL A 257 4.64 17.08 6.46
CA VAL A 257 5.40 18.27 5.99
C VAL A 257 6.72 18.38 6.75
N ASP A 258 6.70 18.23 8.06
CA ASP A 258 7.88 18.31 8.92
C ASP A 258 8.85 17.16 8.61
N PHE A 259 8.34 15.95 8.43
CA PHE A 259 9.14 14.80 7.99
C PHE A 259 9.81 15.06 6.64
N VAL A 260 9.06 15.48 5.63
CA VAL A 260 9.58 15.75 4.27
C VAL A 260 10.68 16.79 4.30
N ASN A 261 10.52 17.85 5.12
CA ASN A 261 11.55 18.87 5.31
C ASN A 261 12.80 18.29 6.00
N SER A 262 12.62 17.44 7.02
CA SER A 262 13.71 16.86 7.81
C SER A 262 14.66 15.97 7.00
N ILE A 263 14.16 15.34 5.94
CA ILE A 263 14.93 14.49 5.02
C ILE A 263 15.44 15.24 3.78
N SER A 264 15.29 16.59 3.73
CA SER A 264 15.65 17.42 2.58
C SER A 264 14.95 17.02 1.28
N TYR A 265 13.62 16.79 1.39
CA TYR A 265 12.73 16.54 0.26
C TYR A 265 11.74 17.71 0.09
N ARG A 266 11.03 17.70 -1.02
CA ARG A 266 9.91 18.60 -1.29
C ARG A 266 8.72 17.81 -1.83
N PHE A 267 7.53 18.34 -1.62
CA PHE A 267 6.34 17.90 -2.35
C PHE A 267 6.46 18.34 -3.80
N GLU A 268 6.34 17.40 -4.72
CA GLU A 268 6.43 17.66 -6.17
C GLU A 268 5.04 17.84 -6.76
N LYS A 269 4.15 16.89 -6.53
CA LYS A 269 2.76 16.93 -7.01
C LYS A 269 1.84 16.04 -6.18
N LEU A 270 0.55 16.33 -6.27
CA LEU A 270 -0.53 15.40 -5.93
C LEU A 270 -0.78 14.53 -7.17
N VAL A 271 -0.53 13.23 -7.06
CA VAL A 271 -0.62 12.29 -8.19
C VAL A 271 -2.06 11.88 -8.44
N LEU A 272 -2.76 11.55 -7.33
CA LEU A 272 -4.17 11.18 -7.33
C LEU A 272 -4.70 11.60 -5.96
N ASP A 273 -5.84 12.24 -5.88
CA ASP A 273 -6.57 12.77 -4.71
C ASP A 273 -5.87 12.78 -3.34
N ILE A 274 -5.26 11.66 -2.94
CA ILE A 274 -4.63 11.42 -1.65
C ILE A 274 -3.18 10.90 -1.77
N ASN A 275 -2.68 10.70 -2.99
CA ASN A 275 -1.34 10.19 -3.26
C ASN A 275 -0.37 11.35 -3.54
N TYR A 276 0.62 11.54 -2.67
CA TYR A 276 1.60 12.61 -2.73
C TYR A 276 2.95 12.09 -3.22
N LEU A 277 3.46 12.70 -4.30
CA LEU A 277 4.83 12.49 -4.73
C LEU A 277 5.76 13.48 -4.03
N ILE A 278 6.79 12.96 -3.37
CA ILE A 278 7.91 13.72 -2.84
C ILE A 278 9.21 13.33 -3.54
N VAL A 279 10.07 14.32 -3.74
CA VAL A 279 11.37 14.15 -4.41
C VAL A 279 12.48 14.85 -3.63
N PRO A 280 13.74 14.44 -3.77
CA PRO A 280 14.88 15.15 -3.20
C PRO A 280 14.95 16.61 -3.66
N ARG A 281 15.41 17.48 -2.74
CA ARG A 281 15.76 18.88 -3.09
C ARG A 281 17.11 18.95 -3.79
#